data_d20d899536f4150cbdc37734d1452242
#
_entry.id   d20d899536f4150cbdc37734d1452242
#
_cell.length_a   1.000
_cell.length_b   1.000
_cell.length_c   1.000
_cell.angle_alpha   90.00
_cell.angle_beta   90.00
_cell.angle_gamma   90.00
#
_symmetry.space_group_name_H-M   'P 1'
#
loop_
_entity.id
_entity.type
_entity.pdbx_description
1 polymer ?
#
loop_
_entity_poly.entity_id
_entity_poly.type
_entity_poly.pdbx_seq_one_letter_code
_entity_poly.pdbx_strand_id
1 'polypeptide(L)'
;MRKFMMSAVVVAALAVLAGCATQGPYGNYAAASLDANKTMADATVAQLVSLYPPAHTRLNLQQPTTDAYGAALLTALRDKGYSVLEYSPQPHAAPATSASDAATANALAAATSTPGFPLRYVVDSPEAMSLYRVTVQVGAQSISRAFVVATNGKLYPAGAWVRKE
;
A
#
# COMPACT_ATOMS: atom_id res chain seq x y z
N MET A 1 1.61 52.02 7.74
CA MET A 1 1.65 50.84 8.57
C MET A 1 0.48 49.87 8.35
N ARG A 2 -0.78 50.32 8.12
CA ARG A 2 -1.93 49.37 7.91
C ARG A 2 -1.85 48.51 6.63
N LYS A 3 -1.22 48.99 5.56
CA LYS A 3 -1.07 48.25 4.28
C LYS A 3 -0.09 47.08 4.40
N PHE A 4 0.95 47.18 5.21
CA PHE A 4 1.93 46.12 5.41
C PHE A 4 1.37 44.96 6.26
N MET A 5 0.46 45.24 7.22
CA MET A 5 -0.17 44.21 8.01
C MET A 5 -1.15 43.34 7.21
N MET A 6 -1.86 43.92 6.23
CA MET A 6 -2.75 43.15 5.35
C MET A 6 -2.00 42.17 4.43
N SER A 7 -0.84 42.56 3.92
CA SER A 7 -0.01 41.69 3.08
C SER A 7 0.54 40.48 3.84
N ALA A 8 0.92 40.67 5.11
CA ALA A 8 1.44 39.56 5.95
C ALA A 8 0.35 38.52 6.29
N VAL A 9 -0.89 38.96 6.49
CA VAL A 9 -2.02 38.07 6.78
C VAL A 9 -2.41 37.23 5.55
N VAL A 10 -2.36 37.80 4.35
CA VAL A 10 -2.67 37.08 3.09
C VAL A 10 -1.61 36.02 2.78
N VAL A 11 -0.33 36.31 3.01
CA VAL A 11 0.77 35.33 2.80
C VAL A 11 0.69 34.18 3.81
N ALA A 12 0.32 34.46 5.07
CA ALA A 12 0.13 33.41 6.08
C ALA A 12 -1.08 32.50 5.78
N ALA A 13 -2.15 33.04 5.19
CA ALA A 13 -3.33 32.25 4.83
C ALA A 13 -3.10 31.30 3.64
N LEU A 14 -2.17 31.62 2.71
CA LEU A 14 -1.83 30.75 1.58
C LEU A 14 -0.94 29.55 1.98
N ALA A 15 -0.21 29.64 3.09
CA ALA A 15 0.67 28.56 3.54
C ALA A 15 -0.09 27.36 4.16
N VAL A 16 -1.38 27.53 4.52
CA VAL A 16 -2.18 26.46 5.16
C VAL A 16 -2.85 25.54 4.14
N LEU A 17 -2.88 25.85 2.85
CA LEU A 17 -3.50 25.02 1.81
C LEU A 17 -2.59 23.94 1.21
N ALA A 18 -1.34 23.84 1.62
CA ALA A 18 -0.37 22.87 1.07
C ALA A 18 -0.44 21.47 1.70
N GLY A 19 -1.43 21.18 2.54
CA GLY A 19 -1.50 19.99 3.40
C GLY A 19 -2.47 18.89 2.97
N CYS A 20 -3.13 18.94 1.82
CA CYS A 20 -3.88 17.80 1.30
C CYS A 20 -2.93 16.87 0.52
N ALA A 21 -2.12 16.09 1.24
CA ALA A 21 -1.59 14.86 0.68
C ALA A 21 -2.79 13.99 0.33
N THR A 22 -3.18 13.92 -0.94
CA THR A 22 -4.18 12.98 -1.43
C THR A 22 -3.64 11.58 -1.16
N GLN A 23 -4.16 10.93 -0.13
CA GLN A 23 -3.91 9.50 0.08
C GLN A 23 -4.36 8.80 -1.20
N GLY A 24 -3.46 8.03 -1.81
CA GLY A 24 -3.78 7.28 -3.02
C GLY A 24 -4.94 6.31 -2.77
N PRO A 25 -5.52 5.71 -3.83
CA PRO A 25 -6.67 4.81 -3.70
C PRO A 25 -6.34 3.50 -2.95
N TYR A 26 -5.08 3.27 -2.59
CA TYR A 26 -4.59 2.07 -1.91
C TYR A 26 -3.89 2.46 -0.61
N GLY A 27 -4.00 1.61 0.42
CA GLY A 27 -3.39 1.82 1.72
C GLY A 27 -4.23 1.27 2.88
N ASN A 28 -3.82 1.60 4.09
CA ASN A 28 -4.54 1.26 5.31
C ASN A 28 -5.31 2.48 5.82
N TYR A 29 -6.63 2.41 5.73
CA TYR A 29 -7.58 3.42 6.19
C TYR A 29 -8.24 3.05 7.52
N ALA A 30 -7.91 1.86 8.06
CA ALA A 30 -8.46 1.38 9.31
C ALA A 30 -7.58 1.77 10.50
N ALA A 31 -8.18 2.29 11.57
CA ALA A 31 -7.51 2.56 12.85
C ALA A 31 -7.38 1.26 13.67
N ALA A 32 -6.74 0.23 13.11
CA ALA A 32 -6.52 -1.04 13.76
C ALA A 32 -5.25 -1.03 14.63
N SER A 33 -5.26 -1.81 15.73
CA SER A 33 -4.07 -2.00 16.56
C SER A 33 -2.94 -2.70 15.79
N LEU A 34 -1.71 -2.63 16.29
CA LEU A 34 -0.57 -3.32 15.68
C LEU A 34 -0.82 -4.84 15.58
N ASP A 35 -1.34 -5.46 16.63
CA ASP A 35 -1.66 -6.89 16.66
C ASP A 35 -2.76 -7.26 15.66
N ALA A 36 -3.77 -6.42 15.50
CA ALA A 36 -4.83 -6.61 14.52
C ALA A 36 -4.27 -6.50 13.09
N ASN A 37 -3.42 -5.51 12.81
CA ASN A 37 -2.75 -5.36 11.51
C ASN A 37 -1.89 -6.58 11.21
N LYS A 38 -1.11 -7.06 12.18
CA LYS A 38 -0.29 -8.27 12.03
C LYS A 38 -1.16 -9.50 11.76
N THR A 39 -2.25 -9.69 12.50
CA THR A 39 -3.18 -10.82 12.30
C THR A 39 -3.79 -10.82 10.90
N MET A 40 -4.21 -9.66 10.40
CA MET A 40 -4.72 -9.51 9.04
C MET A 40 -3.65 -9.80 7.99
N ALA A 41 -2.43 -9.30 8.18
CA ALA A 41 -1.31 -9.52 7.27
C ALA A 41 -0.92 -11.00 7.20
N ASP A 42 -0.79 -11.67 8.35
CA ASP A 42 -0.46 -13.10 8.43
C ASP A 42 -1.54 -13.96 7.71
N ALA A 43 -2.81 -13.66 7.95
CA ALA A 43 -3.93 -14.34 7.27
C ALA A 43 -3.92 -14.10 5.75
N THR A 44 -3.56 -12.89 5.33
CA THR A 44 -3.42 -12.53 3.91
C THR A 44 -2.29 -13.34 3.27
N VAL A 45 -1.12 -13.38 3.90
CA VAL A 45 0.04 -14.10 3.35
C VAL A 45 -0.22 -15.61 3.32
N ALA A 46 -0.90 -16.17 4.33
CA ALA A 46 -1.32 -17.57 4.30
C ALA A 46 -2.22 -17.88 3.08
N GLN A 47 -3.13 -16.97 2.73
CA GLN A 47 -3.95 -17.12 1.52
C GLN A 47 -3.13 -16.96 0.25
N LEU A 48 -2.20 -16.00 0.21
CA LEU A 48 -1.33 -15.80 -0.96
C LEU A 48 -0.46 -17.01 -1.22
N VAL A 49 0.08 -17.66 -0.19
CA VAL A 49 0.89 -18.90 -0.34
C VAL A 49 0.09 -20.01 -1.04
N SER A 50 -1.21 -20.13 -0.77
CA SER A 50 -2.06 -21.15 -1.40
C SER A 50 -2.38 -20.84 -2.87
N LEU A 51 -2.37 -19.56 -3.27
CA LEU A 51 -2.70 -19.13 -4.63
C LEU A 51 -1.46 -18.90 -5.50
N TYR A 52 -0.40 -18.44 -4.89
CA TYR A 52 0.84 -18.01 -5.56
C TYR A 52 2.04 -18.58 -4.79
N PRO A 53 2.53 -19.78 -5.10
CA PRO A 53 3.65 -20.37 -4.38
C PRO A 53 4.90 -19.48 -4.38
N PRO A 54 5.56 -19.24 -3.21
CA PRO A 54 6.68 -18.30 -3.10
C PRO A 54 7.86 -18.59 -4.03
N ALA A 55 8.16 -19.89 -4.26
CA ALA A 55 9.29 -20.33 -5.06
C ALA A 55 9.24 -19.85 -6.52
N HIS A 56 8.05 -19.51 -7.04
CA HIS A 56 7.82 -19.12 -8.42
C HIS A 56 7.18 -17.74 -8.55
N THR A 57 7.03 -17.02 -7.45
CA THR A 57 6.30 -15.76 -7.43
C THR A 57 7.17 -14.61 -6.94
N ARG A 58 7.31 -13.58 -7.76
CA ARG A 58 7.84 -12.29 -7.37
C ARG A 58 6.68 -11.31 -7.26
N LEU A 59 6.65 -10.54 -6.19
CA LEU A 59 5.63 -9.53 -5.92
C LEU A 59 6.24 -8.13 -5.99
N ASN A 60 5.61 -7.23 -6.73
CA ASN A 60 6.04 -5.85 -6.88
C ASN A 60 5.01 -4.93 -6.22
N LEU A 61 5.34 -4.39 -5.06
CA LEU A 61 4.48 -3.45 -4.34
C LEU A 61 4.31 -2.16 -5.15
N GLN A 62 3.05 -1.74 -5.32
CA GLN A 62 2.68 -0.58 -6.12
C GLN A 62 2.31 0.64 -5.26
N GLN A 63 2.55 0.57 -3.96
CA GLN A 63 2.26 1.62 -2.99
C GLN A 63 3.26 1.58 -1.83
N PRO A 64 3.50 2.70 -1.12
CA PRO A 64 4.30 2.71 0.09
C PRO A 64 3.72 1.77 1.15
N THR A 65 4.58 1.08 1.90
CA THR A 65 4.23 0.17 3.00
C THR A 65 4.62 0.76 4.35
N THR A 66 4.43 2.05 4.52
CA THR A 66 4.79 2.79 5.74
C THR A 66 3.76 2.65 6.86
N ASP A 67 2.56 2.18 6.53
CA ASP A 67 1.51 1.89 7.52
C ASP A 67 1.72 0.54 8.22
N ALA A 68 1.05 0.34 9.36
CA ALA A 68 1.24 -0.84 10.20
C ALA A 68 0.89 -2.17 9.51
N TYR A 69 -0.15 -2.18 8.65
CA TYR A 69 -0.51 -3.36 7.88
C TYR A 69 0.51 -3.64 6.78
N GLY A 70 0.92 -2.61 6.04
CA GLY A 70 1.91 -2.73 4.97
C GLY A 70 3.25 -3.25 5.46
N ALA A 71 3.74 -2.73 6.59
CA ALA A 71 4.98 -3.19 7.21
C ALA A 71 4.88 -4.67 7.66
N ALA A 72 3.75 -5.05 8.28
CA ALA A 72 3.50 -6.43 8.68
C ALA A 72 3.38 -7.38 7.47
N LEU A 73 2.68 -6.94 6.42
CA LEU A 73 2.53 -7.69 5.17
C LEU A 73 3.89 -7.95 4.52
N LEU A 74 4.73 -6.91 4.40
CA LEU A 74 6.06 -7.02 3.82
C LEU A 74 6.94 -8.01 4.59
N THR A 75 6.94 -7.92 5.91
CA THR A 75 7.67 -8.85 6.79
C THR A 75 7.19 -10.27 6.58
N ALA A 76 5.88 -10.52 6.66
CA ALA A 76 5.30 -11.85 6.52
C ALA A 76 5.51 -12.47 5.13
N LEU A 77 5.51 -11.66 4.05
CA LEU A 77 5.84 -12.13 2.70
C LEU A 77 7.30 -12.61 2.62
N ARG A 78 8.23 -11.85 3.18
CA ARG A 78 9.65 -12.23 3.22
C ARG A 78 9.89 -13.49 4.06
N ASP A 79 9.23 -13.60 5.20
CA ASP A 79 9.30 -14.78 6.07
C ASP A 79 8.81 -16.04 5.37
N LYS A 80 7.87 -15.92 4.42
CA LYS A 80 7.40 -17.03 3.57
C LYS A 80 8.25 -17.27 2.33
N GLY A 81 9.32 -16.50 2.13
CA GLY A 81 10.27 -16.69 1.05
C GLY A 81 9.86 -16.07 -0.29
N TYR A 82 8.94 -15.10 -0.29
CA TYR A 82 8.65 -14.34 -1.51
C TYR A 82 9.80 -13.40 -1.87
N SER A 83 10.08 -13.31 -3.16
CA SER A 83 10.85 -12.19 -3.72
C SER A 83 9.95 -10.97 -3.80
N VAL A 84 10.23 -9.95 -3.00
CA VAL A 84 9.40 -8.74 -2.94
C VAL A 84 10.22 -7.53 -3.39
N LEU A 85 9.73 -6.84 -4.41
CA LEU A 85 10.20 -5.51 -4.81
C LEU A 85 9.32 -4.45 -4.13
N GLU A 86 9.95 -3.62 -3.31
CA GLU A 86 9.26 -2.53 -2.62
C GLU A 86 8.94 -1.37 -3.57
N TYR A 87 7.90 -0.62 -3.24
CA TYR A 87 7.54 0.58 -3.95
C TYR A 87 8.65 1.62 -3.82
N SER A 88 9.12 2.11 -4.95
CA SER A 88 9.98 3.28 -5.03
C SER A 88 9.26 4.37 -5.82
N PRO A 89 8.98 5.53 -5.22
CA PRO A 89 8.42 6.65 -5.99
C PRO A 89 9.45 7.03 -7.05
N GLN A 90 9.10 6.84 -8.32
CA GLN A 90 9.91 7.43 -9.40
C GLN A 90 9.86 8.95 -9.23
N PRO A 91 11.00 9.64 -9.18
CA PRO A 91 11.00 11.09 -9.32
C PRO A 91 10.27 11.40 -10.63
N HIS A 92 9.23 12.21 -10.57
CA HIS A 92 8.66 12.80 -11.79
C HIS A 92 9.83 13.53 -12.44
N ALA A 93 10.35 12.99 -13.54
CA ALA A 93 11.40 13.62 -14.30
C ALA A 93 10.85 15.00 -14.70
N ALA A 94 11.43 16.06 -14.12
CA ALA A 94 11.35 17.38 -14.72
C ALA A 94 11.76 17.20 -16.20
N PRO A 95 11.15 17.96 -17.14
CA PRO A 95 11.45 17.80 -18.57
C PRO A 95 12.96 17.96 -18.78
N ALA A 96 13.65 16.85 -18.92
CA ALA A 96 15.09 16.81 -19.14
C ALA A 96 15.35 17.18 -20.60
N THR A 97 15.88 18.35 -20.80
CA THR A 97 16.67 18.70 -21.98
C THR A 97 17.91 17.79 -22.00
N SER A 98 17.78 16.59 -22.54
CA SER A 98 18.86 15.71 -23.07
C SER A 98 18.33 14.26 -23.15
N ALA A 99 17.72 13.92 -24.29
CA ALA A 99 16.99 12.66 -24.48
C ALA A 99 17.87 11.44 -24.83
N SER A 100 19.20 11.55 -24.84
CA SER A 100 20.05 10.47 -25.36
C SER A 100 20.56 9.48 -24.30
N ASP A 101 20.92 9.96 -23.10
CA ASP A 101 21.54 9.08 -22.09
C ASP A 101 20.51 8.44 -21.14
N ALA A 102 19.35 9.09 -20.97
CA ALA A 102 18.26 8.57 -20.13
C ALA A 102 17.54 7.33 -20.75
N ALA A 103 17.48 7.26 -22.09
CA ALA A 103 16.85 6.15 -22.79
C ALA A 103 17.64 4.84 -22.62
N THR A 104 18.98 4.91 -22.62
CA THR A 104 19.85 3.74 -22.48
C THR A 104 19.85 3.23 -21.04
N ALA A 105 19.85 4.11 -20.04
CA ALA A 105 19.77 3.74 -18.63
C ALA A 105 18.40 3.14 -18.25
N ASN A 106 17.30 3.68 -18.78
CA ASN A 106 15.95 3.13 -18.60
C ASN A 106 15.76 1.77 -19.30
N ALA A 107 16.33 1.59 -20.49
CA ALA A 107 16.28 0.32 -21.20
C ALA A 107 17.08 -0.77 -20.47
N LEU A 108 18.22 -0.44 -19.89
CA LEU A 108 19.04 -1.36 -19.10
C LEU A 108 18.38 -1.73 -17.77
N ALA A 109 17.75 -0.77 -17.10
CA ALA A 109 16.98 -1.00 -15.88
C ALA A 109 15.71 -1.84 -16.12
N ALA A 110 15.05 -1.66 -17.26
CA ALA A 110 13.91 -2.46 -17.68
C ALA A 110 14.30 -3.89 -18.08
N ALA A 111 15.48 -4.07 -18.66
CA ALA A 111 15.98 -5.39 -19.08
C ALA A 111 16.43 -6.29 -17.92
N THR A 112 16.75 -5.71 -16.75
CA THR A 112 17.18 -6.45 -15.55
C THR A 112 16.06 -6.72 -14.54
N SER A 113 14.87 -6.12 -14.69
CA SER A 113 13.75 -6.39 -13.80
C SER A 113 13.00 -7.65 -14.22
N THR A 114 13.21 -8.76 -13.50
CA THR A 114 12.38 -9.96 -13.65
C THR A 114 10.90 -9.57 -13.47
N PRO A 115 10.02 -9.93 -14.42
CA PRO A 115 8.60 -9.63 -14.31
C PRO A 115 8.04 -10.17 -12.98
N GLY A 116 7.36 -9.35 -12.22
CA GLY A 116 6.68 -9.73 -10.98
C GLY A 116 5.22 -9.32 -11.04
N PHE A 117 4.38 -9.95 -10.22
CA PHE A 117 2.98 -9.55 -10.11
C PHE A 117 2.86 -8.26 -9.33
N PRO A 118 2.19 -7.23 -9.86
CA PRO A 118 1.88 -6.03 -9.10
C PRO A 118 0.99 -6.39 -7.91
N LEU A 119 1.37 -5.92 -6.72
CA LEU A 119 0.65 -6.13 -5.47
C LEU A 119 0.17 -4.78 -4.93
N ARG A 120 -1.12 -4.71 -4.61
CA ARG A 120 -1.76 -3.56 -3.95
C ARG A 120 -2.65 -4.06 -2.83
N TYR A 121 -2.91 -3.22 -1.84
CA TYR A 121 -3.86 -3.54 -0.79
C TYR A 121 -4.68 -2.32 -0.35
N VAL A 122 -5.85 -2.62 0.19
CA VAL A 122 -6.70 -1.69 0.92
C VAL A 122 -7.12 -2.38 2.21
N VAL A 123 -6.93 -1.70 3.34
CA VAL A 123 -7.52 -2.09 4.62
C VAL A 123 -8.48 -1.00 5.02
N ASP A 124 -9.72 -1.33 5.21
CA ASP A 124 -10.76 -0.41 5.62
C ASP A 124 -11.59 -0.95 6.79
N SER A 125 -12.32 -0.05 7.43
CA SER A 125 -13.28 -0.37 8.48
C SER A 125 -14.57 0.36 8.12
N PRO A 126 -15.61 -0.33 7.63
CA PRO A 126 -16.89 0.30 7.39
C PRO A 126 -17.44 0.94 8.68
N GLU A 127 -17.96 2.15 8.57
CA GLU A 127 -18.49 2.89 9.69
C GLU A 127 -19.57 2.08 10.42
N ALA A 128 -19.63 2.22 11.75
CA ALA A 128 -20.57 1.56 12.67
C ALA A 128 -20.41 0.04 12.85
N MET A 129 -19.33 -0.58 12.36
CA MET A 129 -19.08 -2.00 12.60
C MET A 129 -17.71 -2.22 13.24
N SER A 130 -17.63 -3.11 14.25
CA SER A 130 -16.35 -3.61 14.77
C SER A 130 -15.75 -4.63 13.80
N LEU A 131 -15.60 -4.21 12.55
CA LEU A 131 -15.21 -5.04 11.42
C LEU A 131 -14.10 -4.34 10.64
N TYR A 132 -13.07 -5.11 10.29
CA TYR A 132 -12.05 -4.69 9.33
C TYR A 132 -12.20 -5.51 8.06
N ARG A 133 -11.93 -4.91 6.93
CA ARG A 133 -11.88 -5.60 5.64
C ARG A 133 -10.51 -5.39 5.01
N VAL A 134 -9.90 -6.48 4.60
CA VAL A 134 -8.68 -6.50 3.81
C VAL A 134 -9.05 -6.87 2.38
N THR A 135 -8.59 -6.07 1.44
CA THR A 135 -8.65 -6.37 0.01
C THR A 135 -7.23 -6.31 -0.54
N VAL A 136 -6.79 -7.37 -1.20
CA VAL A 136 -5.47 -7.45 -1.83
C VAL A 136 -5.65 -7.77 -3.30
N GLN A 137 -4.99 -7.01 -4.15
CA GLN A 137 -4.95 -7.21 -5.59
C GLN A 137 -3.56 -7.71 -6.01
N VAL A 138 -3.52 -8.84 -6.72
CA VAL A 138 -2.31 -9.43 -7.30
C VAL A 138 -2.52 -9.56 -8.80
N GLY A 139 -1.82 -8.74 -9.58
CA GLY A 139 -2.10 -8.64 -11.01
C GLY A 139 -3.50 -8.15 -11.28
N ALA A 140 -4.27 -8.92 -12.06
CA ALA A 140 -5.68 -8.64 -12.36
C ALA A 140 -6.65 -9.21 -11.32
N GLN A 141 -6.18 -10.08 -10.41
CA GLN A 141 -7.02 -10.77 -9.45
C GLN A 141 -7.09 -10.02 -8.13
N SER A 142 -8.25 -10.05 -7.49
CA SER A 142 -8.47 -9.44 -6.17
C SER A 142 -9.02 -10.49 -5.20
N ILE A 143 -8.48 -10.53 -4.01
CA ILE A 143 -8.99 -11.33 -2.88
C ILE A 143 -9.39 -10.39 -1.74
N SER A 144 -10.48 -10.69 -1.07
CA SER A 144 -10.92 -9.91 0.08
C SER A 144 -11.46 -10.79 1.20
N ARG A 145 -11.29 -10.32 2.45
CA ARG A 145 -11.80 -10.97 3.65
C ARG A 145 -12.15 -9.96 4.71
N ALA A 146 -13.22 -10.23 5.42
CA ALA A 146 -13.59 -9.48 6.62
C ALA A 146 -13.00 -10.12 7.88
N PHE A 147 -12.78 -9.28 8.90
CA PHE A 147 -12.30 -9.66 10.22
C PHE A 147 -13.13 -8.93 11.27
N VAL A 148 -13.53 -9.62 12.33
CA VAL A 148 -14.31 -9.03 13.43
C VAL A 148 -13.48 -9.00 14.71
N VAL A 149 -13.68 -7.95 15.49
CA VAL A 149 -13.11 -7.85 16.84
C VAL A 149 -14.10 -8.52 17.80
N ALA A 150 -13.66 -9.58 18.45
CA ALA A 150 -14.46 -10.24 19.47
C ALA A 150 -14.46 -9.45 20.80
N THR A 151 -15.34 -9.82 21.71
CA THR A 151 -15.48 -9.17 23.04
C THR A 151 -14.21 -9.21 23.88
N ASN A 152 -13.30 -10.15 23.61
CA ASN A 152 -11.98 -10.25 24.24
C ASN A 152 -10.91 -9.33 23.59
N GLY A 153 -11.29 -8.49 22.63
CA GLY A 153 -10.40 -7.60 21.89
C GLY A 153 -9.56 -8.30 20.80
N LYS A 154 -9.67 -9.62 20.63
CA LYS A 154 -8.94 -10.34 19.60
C LYS A 154 -9.65 -10.29 18.26
N LEU A 155 -8.86 -10.30 17.19
CA LEU A 155 -9.35 -10.27 15.83
C LEU A 155 -9.52 -11.70 15.28
N TYR A 156 -10.67 -11.95 14.67
CA TYR A 156 -11.00 -13.24 14.06
C TYR A 156 -11.46 -13.05 12.62
N PRO A 157 -11.13 -13.97 11.71
CA PRO A 157 -11.67 -13.97 10.36
C PRO A 157 -13.20 -14.14 10.37
N ALA A 158 -13.90 -13.30 9.61
CA ALA A 158 -15.34 -13.37 9.42
C ALA A 158 -15.65 -13.89 8.01
N GLY A 159 -15.74 -15.20 7.89
CA GLY A 159 -16.02 -15.89 6.62
C GLY A 159 -14.78 -16.28 5.82
N ALA A 160 -15.02 -16.78 4.62
CA ALA A 160 -13.99 -17.22 3.68
C ALA A 160 -13.39 -16.03 2.91
N TRP A 161 -12.26 -16.26 2.25
CA TRP A 161 -11.73 -15.33 1.25
C TRP A 161 -12.65 -15.32 0.03
N VAL A 162 -13.00 -14.13 -0.41
CA VAL A 162 -13.72 -13.90 -1.67
C VAL A 162 -12.72 -13.51 -2.73
N ARG A 163 -12.76 -14.18 -3.88
CA ARG A 163 -11.91 -13.90 -5.04
C ARG A 163 -12.74 -13.28 -6.16
N LYS A 164 -12.20 -12.24 -6.77
CA LYS A 164 -12.74 -11.59 -7.95
C LYS A 164 -11.65 -11.53 -9.03
N GLU A 165 -12.00 -11.95 -10.20
CA GLU A 165 -11.21 -11.90 -11.44
C GLU A 165 -11.62 -10.71 -12.29
#